data_39792629ea979b84d595801e77288862
#
_entry.id   39792629ea979b84d595801e77288862
#
_cell.length_a   1.000
_cell.length_b   1.000
_cell.length_c   1.000
_cell.angle_alpha   90.00
_cell.angle_beta   90.00
_cell.angle_gamma   90.00
#
_symmetry.space_group_name_H-M   'P 1'
#
loop_
_entity.id
_entity.type
_entity.pdbx_description
1 polymer ?
#
loop_
_entity_poly.entity_id
_entity_poly.type
_entity_poly.pdbx_seq_one_letter_code
_entity_poly.pdbx_strand_id
1 'polypeptide(L)'
;MDLLTLAVACSFLTDPRTTLRVIAVESQGQPYAIHDNTEDHTYTPRALPEALEIASLLMNAGHRLDIGLMQINVDVWLRPRSFSLAKAFDPCTNIRIGSIILHRDYTQALASSKNPKDALWRALSLYNTGTDWRGLEYAQRVLLGAPGRAVLDHPQVAFSAPNPSSKNVAGIAGKASP
;
A
#
# COMPACT_ATOMS: atom_id res chain seq x y z
N MET A 1 11.87 -3.86 -15.58
CA MET A 1 12.28 -4.32 -14.25
C MET A 1 11.14 -5.18 -13.74
N ASP A 2 11.41 -6.38 -13.24
CA ASP A 2 10.37 -7.24 -12.68
C ASP A 2 9.95 -6.75 -11.27
N LEU A 3 8.78 -7.22 -10.82
CA LEU A 3 8.20 -6.78 -9.54
C LEU A 3 9.05 -7.13 -8.31
N LEU A 4 9.79 -8.24 -8.35
CA LEU A 4 10.66 -8.63 -7.24
C LEU A 4 11.81 -7.63 -7.10
N THR A 5 12.47 -7.29 -8.20
CA THR A 5 13.54 -6.29 -8.23
C THR A 5 13.02 -4.94 -7.73
N LEU A 6 11.83 -4.51 -8.17
CA LEU A 6 11.19 -3.28 -7.69
C LEU A 6 10.90 -3.34 -6.20
N ALA A 7 10.33 -4.43 -5.69
CA ALA A 7 10.03 -4.56 -4.26
C ALA A 7 11.31 -4.52 -3.42
N VAL A 8 12.37 -5.21 -3.84
CA VAL A 8 13.68 -5.19 -3.14
C VAL A 8 14.29 -3.78 -3.12
N ALA A 9 14.24 -3.07 -4.25
CA ALA A 9 14.86 -1.75 -4.36
C ALA A 9 14.06 -0.63 -3.68
N CYS A 10 12.73 -0.75 -3.64
CA CYS A 10 11.84 0.36 -3.32
C CYS A 10 11.08 0.19 -1.99
N SER A 11 11.00 -1.01 -1.40
CA SER A 11 10.43 -1.18 -0.06
C SER A 11 11.33 -0.52 0.97
N PHE A 12 10.77 0.42 1.73
CA PHE A 12 11.59 1.26 2.61
C PHE A 12 11.65 0.76 4.06
N LEU A 13 10.53 0.33 4.62
CA LEU A 13 10.42 -0.07 6.03
C LEU A 13 9.71 -1.41 6.19
N THR A 14 9.44 -2.10 5.08
CA THR A 14 8.74 -3.37 5.05
C THR A 14 9.59 -4.43 4.36
N ASP A 15 9.38 -5.67 4.72
CA ASP A 15 9.99 -6.79 4.01
C ASP A 15 9.51 -6.83 2.56
N PRO A 16 10.42 -6.94 1.56
CA PRO A 16 10.05 -6.95 0.14
C PRO A 16 9.05 -8.05 -0.24
N ARG A 17 9.06 -9.19 0.46
CA ARG A 17 8.12 -10.28 0.24
C ARG A 17 6.70 -9.89 0.69
N THR A 18 6.59 -9.19 1.82
CA THR A 18 5.31 -8.64 2.27
C THR A 18 4.80 -7.61 1.26
N THR A 19 5.65 -6.70 0.80
CA THR A 19 5.32 -5.72 -0.25
C THR A 19 4.81 -6.40 -1.52
N LEU A 20 5.50 -7.44 -2.02
CA LEU A 20 5.07 -8.20 -3.20
C LEU A 20 3.68 -8.83 -3.03
N ARG A 21 3.38 -9.35 -1.85
CA ARG A 21 2.09 -9.95 -1.56
C ARG A 21 0.97 -8.91 -1.51
N VAL A 22 1.25 -7.75 -0.93
CA VAL A 22 0.33 -6.61 -0.97
C VAL A 22 0.08 -6.20 -2.42
N ILE A 23 1.11 -5.97 -3.23
CA ILE A 23 0.98 -5.64 -4.66
C ILE A 23 0.15 -6.69 -5.42
N ALA A 24 0.37 -7.97 -5.14
CA ALA A 24 -0.37 -9.04 -5.79
C ALA A 24 -1.87 -9.01 -5.48
N VAL A 25 -2.25 -8.62 -4.27
CA VAL A 25 -3.65 -8.52 -3.84
C VAL A 25 -4.29 -7.20 -4.32
N GLU A 26 -3.56 -6.09 -4.26
CA GLU A 26 -4.06 -4.74 -4.55
C GLU A 26 -4.24 -4.51 -6.05
N SER A 27 -3.21 -4.74 -6.84
CA SER A 27 -3.19 -4.34 -8.25
C SER A 27 -2.90 -5.49 -9.22
N GLN A 28 -2.62 -6.68 -8.70
CA GLN A 28 -2.10 -7.81 -9.52
C GLN A 28 -0.84 -7.43 -10.29
N GLY A 29 -0.08 -6.47 -9.76
CA GLY A 29 1.15 -5.97 -10.38
C GLY A 29 0.94 -4.92 -11.48
N GLN A 30 -0.27 -4.36 -11.63
CA GLN A 30 -0.57 -3.32 -12.61
C GLN A 30 -0.13 -1.95 -12.08
N PRO A 31 0.92 -1.31 -12.66
CA PRO A 31 1.49 -0.08 -12.11
C PRO A 31 0.56 1.12 -12.23
N TYR A 32 -0.37 1.08 -13.16
CA TYR A 32 -1.31 2.16 -13.43
C TYR A 32 -2.74 1.85 -13.02
N ALA A 33 -2.96 0.80 -12.21
CA ALA A 33 -4.29 0.47 -11.72
C ALA A 33 -4.91 1.64 -10.96
N ILE A 34 -6.20 1.89 -11.21
CA ILE A 34 -7.00 2.90 -10.54
C ILE A 34 -8.28 2.22 -10.05
N HIS A 35 -8.49 2.17 -8.75
CA HIS A 35 -9.76 1.77 -8.19
C HIS A 35 -10.57 3.00 -7.80
N ASP A 36 -11.75 3.11 -8.37
CA ASP A 36 -12.73 4.14 -8.05
C ASP A 36 -13.63 3.64 -6.93
N ASN A 37 -13.40 4.15 -5.72
CA ASN A 37 -14.18 3.79 -4.53
C ASN A 37 -15.60 4.37 -4.54
N THR A 38 -15.93 5.27 -5.47
CA THR A 38 -17.25 5.87 -5.58
C THR A 38 -18.20 4.96 -6.36
N GLU A 39 -17.72 4.40 -7.49
CA GLU A 39 -18.48 3.54 -8.38
C GLU A 39 -18.14 2.04 -8.23
N ASP A 40 -17.20 1.71 -7.32
CA ASP A 40 -16.67 0.34 -7.13
C ASP A 40 -16.17 -0.28 -8.45
N HIS A 41 -15.38 0.51 -9.20
CA HIS A 41 -14.87 0.12 -10.51
C HIS A 41 -13.35 0.22 -10.60
N THR A 42 -12.71 -0.74 -11.27
CA THR A 42 -11.25 -0.75 -11.46
C THR A 42 -10.90 -0.53 -12.93
N TYR A 43 -10.11 0.51 -13.17
CA TYR A 43 -9.48 0.81 -14.47
C TYR A 43 -8.06 0.25 -14.49
N THR A 44 -7.65 -0.28 -15.65
CA THR A 44 -6.30 -0.81 -15.86
C THR A 44 -5.62 -0.18 -17.08
N PRO A 45 -5.26 1.13 -16.99
CA PRO A 45 -4.59 1.82 -18.07
C PRO A 45 -3.26 1.15 -18.44
N ARG A 46 -2.90 1.22 -19.73
CA ARG A 46 -1.67 0.61 -20.23
C ARG A 46 -0.45 1.52 -20.17
N ALA A 47 -0.68 2.82 -20.00
CA ALA A 47 0.37 3.83 -20.01
C ALA A 47 0.06 4.96 -19.02
N LEU A 48 1.13 5.63 -18.56
CA LEU A 48 1.01 6.76 -17.63
C LEU A 48 0.11 7.90 -18.13
N PRO A 49 0.18 8.34 -19.40
CA PRO A 49 -0.70 9.40 -19.89
C PRO A 49 -2.20 9.05 -19.76
N GLU A 50 -2.58 7.83 -20.11
CA GLU A 50 -3.95 7.31 -19.98
C GLU A 50 -4.39 7.26 -18.50
N ALA A 51 -3.50 6.80 -17.60
CA ALA A 51 -3.78 6.78 -16.17
C ALA A 51 -4.00 8.18 -15.60
N LEU A 52 -3.19 9.15 -16.03
CA LEU A 52 -3.34 10.55 -15.59
C LEU A 52 -4.63 11.18 -16.09
N GLU A 53 -5.02 10.89 -17.33
CA GLU A 53 -6.27 11.36 -17.91
C GLU A 53 -7.48 10.83 -17.13
N ILE A 54 -7.56 9.49 -16.96
CA ILE A 54 -8.65 8.83 -16.24
C ILE A 54 -8.72 9.33 -14.78
N ALA A 55 -7.60 9.32 -14.06
CA ALA A 55 -7.57 9.77 -12.67
C ALA A 55 -7.98 11.24 -12.53
N SER A 56 -7.54 12.12 -13.45
CA SER A 56 -7.90 13.53 -13.42
C SER A 56 -9.39 13.76 -13.69
N LEU A 57 -9.98 13.04 -14.64
CA LEU A 57 -11.41 13.12 -14.96
C LEU A 57 -12.26 12.68 -13.76
N LEU A 58 -11.94 11.55 -13.16
CA LEU A 58 -12.64 11.01 -11.99
C LEU A 58 -12.53 11.94 -10.78
N MET A 59 -11.32 12.44 -10.49
CA MET A 59 -11.10 13.38 -9.37
C MET A 59 -11.84 14.69 -9.56
N ASN A 60 -11.92 15.22 -10.80
CA ASN A 60 -12.68 16.43 -11.12
C ASN A 60 -14.20 16.20 -10.97
N ALA A 61 -14.66 14.97 -11.17
CA ALA A 61 -16.05 14.55 -10.90
C ALA A 61 -16.33 14.29 -9.41
N GLY A 62 -15.31 14.40 -8.54
CA GLY A 62 -15.44 14.19 -7.10
C GLY A 62 -15.30 12.75 -6.63
N HIS A 63 -14.84 11.85 -7.49
CA HIS A 63 -14.63 10.44 -7.13
C HIS A 63 -13.42 10.28 -6.22
N ARG A 64 -13.47 9.25 -5.37
CA ARG A 64 -12.38 8.85 -4.47
C ARG A 64 -11.62 7.69 -5.08
N LEU A 65 -10.29 7.83 -5.19
CA LEU A 65 -9.45 6.90 -5.93
C LEU A 65 -8.36 6.29 -5.06
N ASP A 66 -8.08 5.01 -5.34
CA ASP A 66 -6.86 4.32 -4.93
C ASP A 66 -6.04 4.01 -6.18
N ILE A 67 -4.71 4.31 -6.16
CA ILE A 67 -3.90 4.27 -7.39
C ILE A 67 -2.58 3.51 -7.24
N GLY A 68 -2.16 2.91 -8.33
CA GLY A 68 -0.84 2.31 -8.50
C GLY A 68 -0.71 0.91 -7.90
N LEU A 69 0.54 0.44 -7.81
CA LEU A 69 0.86 -0.93 -7.39
C LEU A 69 0.31 -1.30 -6.01
N MET A 70 0.38 -0.38 -5.06
CA MET A 70 -0.05 -0.58 -3.68
C MET A 70 -1.37 0.14 -3.36
N GLN A 71 -2.12 0.56 -4.38
CA GLN A 71 -3.43 1.19 -4.28
C GLN A 71 -3.49 2.30 -3.21
N ILE A 72 -2.69 3.35 -3.46
CA ILE A 72 -2.56 4.47 -2.52
C ILE A 72 -3.78 5.38 -2.63
N ASN A 73 -4.51 5.57 -1.53
CA ASN A 73 -5.66 6.45 -1.48
C ASN A 73 -5.25 7.91 -1.70
N VAL A 74 -5.83 8.53 -2.75
CA VAL A 74 -5.48 9.88 -3.19
C VAL A 74 -5.86 10.91 -2.15
N ASP A 75 -7.05 10.84 -1.59
CA ASP A 75 -7.57 11.86 -0.67
C ASP A 75 -6.89 11.82 0.70
N VAL A 76 -6.55 10.63 1.18
CA VAL A 76 -5.93 10.45 2.50
C VAL A 76 -4.42 10.71 2.47
N TRP A 77 -3.75 10.27 1.40
CA TRP A 77 -2.28 10.24 1.40
C TRP A 77 -1.62 11.24 0.47
N LEU A 78 -2.20 11.49 -0.70
CA LEU A 78 -1.54 12.30 -1.72
C LEU A 78 -1.99 13.76 -1.68
N ARG A 79 -3.30 14.02 -1.71
CA ARG A 79 -3.86 15.38 -1.75
C ARG A 79 -3.42 16.25 -0.57
N PRO A 80 -3.46 15.80 0.70
CA PRO A 80 -3.04 16.63 1.84
C PRO A 80 -1.56 17.02 1.82
N ARG A 81 -0.75 16.33 0.99
CA ARG A 81 0.69 16.54 0.84
C ARG A 81 1.06 17.20 -0.48
N SER A 82 0.06 17.63 -1.25
CA SER A 82 0.23 18.18 -2.61
C SER A 82 1.10 17.29 -3.51
N PHE A 83 0.93 15.96 -3.36
CA PHE A 83 1.74 15.00 -4.08
C PHE A 83 1.23 14.84 -5.50
N SER A 84 2.12 14.90 -6.49
CA SER A 84 1.77 14.78 -7.90
C SER A 84 1.30 13.37 -8.25
N LEU A 85 0.19 13.26 -9.00
CA LEU A 85 -0.31 11.98 -9.51
C LEU A 85 0.74 11.24 -10.34
N ALA A 86 1.47 11.97 -11.20
CA ALA A 86 2.52 11.37 -12.03
C ALA A 86 3.62 10.70 -11.19
N LYS A 87 4.01 11.35 -10.08
CA LYS A 87 4.96 10.75 -9.12
C LYS A 87 4.34 9.60 -8.34
N ALA A 88 3.04 9.68 -8.03
CA ALA A 88 2.36 8.62 -7.30
C ALA A 88 2.17 7.34 -8.15
N PHE A 89 2.07 7.48 -9.47
CA PHE A 89 2.05 6.35 -10.41
C PHE A 89 3.44 5.79 -10.72
N ASP A 90 4.54 6.50 -10.38
CA ASP A 90 5.88 5.93 -10.50
C ASP A 90 6.00 4.69 -9.61
N PRO A 91 6.36 3.51 -10.16
CA PRO A 91 6.30 2.25 -9.43
C PRO A 91 7.10 2.26 -8.14
N CYS A 92 8.32 2.81 -8.16
CA CYS A 92 9.18 2.84 -6.98
C CYS A 92 8.64 3.81 -5.91
N THR A 93 8.16 4.96 -6.34
CA THR A 93 7.53 5.94 -5.45
C THR A 93 6.26 5.38 -4.81
N ASN A 94 5.41 4.72 -5.59
CA ASN A 94 4.18 4.10 -5.10
C ASN A 94 4.48 3.02 -4.04
N ILE A 95 5.43 2.12 -4.31
CA ILE A 95 5.90 1.10 -3.36
C ILE A 95 6.44 1.77 -2.08
N ARG A 96 7.24 2.83 -2.22
CA ARG A 96 7.81 3.53 -1.05
C ARG A 96 6.71 4.14 -0.18
N ILE A 97 5.72 4.80 -0.78
CA ILE A 97 4.58 5.36 -0.04
C ILE A 97 3.80 4.26 0.67
N GLY A 98 3.43 3.19 -0.04
CA GLY A 98 2.71 2.06 0.53
C GLY A 98 3.47 1.37 1.66
N SER A 99 4.79 1.23 1.53
CA SER A 99 5.66 0.69 2.58
C SER A 99 5.64 1.56 3.85
N ILE A 100 5.68 2.87 3.71
CA ILE A 100 5.60 3.81 4.84
C ILE A 100 4.24 3.69 5.53
N ILE A 101 3.16 3.61 4.77
CA ILE A 101 1.80 3.45 5.30
C ILE A 101 1.71 2.15 6.10
N LEU A 102 2.10 1.02 5.49
CA LEU A 102 2.04 -0.29 6.13
C LEU A 102 2.92 -0.36 7.39
N HIS A 103 4.11 0.26 7.37
CA HIS A 103 4.96 0.34 8.55
C HIS A 103 4.34 1.15 9.68
N ARG A 104 3.70 2.30 9.37
CA ARG A 104 2.94 3.08 10.35
C ARG A 104 1.84 2.24 10.98
N ASP A 105 1.07 1.53 10.16
CA ASP A 105 -0.04 0.70 10.61
C ASP A 105 0.46 -0.47 11.48
N TYR A 106 1.62 -1.04 11.14
CA TYR A 106 2.28 -2.05 11.96
C TYR A 106 2.74 -1.50 13.32
N THR A 107 3.34 -0.32 13.34
CA THR A 107 3.76 0.35 14.58
C THR A 107 2.55 0.66 15.47
N GLN A 108 1.46 1.11 14.87
CA GLN A 108 0.19 1.32 15.59
C GLN A 108 -0.36 0.02 16.17
N ALA A 109 -0.41 -1.04 15.37
CA ALA A 109 -0.92 -2.34 15.78
C ALA A 109 -0.09 -3.00 16.88
N LEU A 110 1.23 -2.79 16.90
CA LEU A 110 2.12 -3.34 17.94
C LEU A 110 1.71 -2.91 19.35
N ALA A 111 1.18 -1.70 19.52
CA ALA A 111 0.79 -1.17 20.82
C ALA A 111 -0.34 -1.96 21.49
N SER A 112 -1.18 -2.66 20.71
CA SER A 112 -2.34 -3.43 21.18
C SER A 112 -2.27 -4.93 20.88
N SER A 113 -1.19 -5.39 20.26
CA SER A 113 -1.05 -6.77 19.80
C SER A 113 -0.35 -7.66 20.82
N LYS A 114 -0.72 -8.94 20.80
CA LYS A 114 -0.12 -9.98 21.69
C LYS A 114 1.31 -10.34 21.28
N ASN A 115 1.62 -10.23 20.02
CA ASN A 115 2.93 -10.58 19.44
C ASN A 115 3.07 -9.96 18.03
N PRO A 116 4.28 -9.99 17.43
CA PRO A 116 4.54 -9.42 16.11
C PRO A 116 3.67 -9.99 14.97
N LYS A 117 3.27 -11.26 15.07
CA LYS A 117 2.41 -11.89 14.06
C LYS A 117 0.99 -11.33 14.13
N ASP A 118 0.43 -11.18 15.33
CA ASP A 118 -0.87 -10.53 15.54
C ASP A 118 -0.84 -9.08 15.06
N ALA A 119 0.25 -8.36 15.36
CA ALA A 119 0.45 -6.98 14.88
C ALA A 119 0.43 -6.89 13.35
N LEU A 120 1.03 -7.86 12.65
CA LEU A 120 1.04 -7.86 11.18
C LEU A 120 -0.37 -8.08 10.60
N TRP A 121 -1.16 -9.00 11.18
CA TRP A 121 -2.55 -9.21 10.75
C TRP A 121 -3.38 -7.94 10.91
N ARG A 122 -3.25 -7.26 12.05
CA ARG A 122 -3.93 -6.00 12.34
C ARG A 122 -3.46 -4.85 11.46
N ALA A 123 -2.16 -4.77 11.19
CA ALA A 123 -1.58 -3.77 10.29
C ALA A 123 -2.12 -3.89 8.87
N LEU A 124 -2.22 -5.11 8.34
CA LEU A 124 -2.82 -5.36 7.04
C LEU A 124 -4.32 -5.02 7.02
N SER A 125 -5.03 -5.28 8.12
CA SER A 125 -6.42 -4.85 8.29
C SER A 125 -6.54 -3.32 8.28
N LEU A 126 -5.68 -2.62 9.02
CA LEU A 126 -5.59 -1.15 9.05
C LEU A 126 -5.31 -0.58 7.66
N TYR A 127 -4.35 -1.16 6.95
CA TYR A 127 -3.97 -0.74 5.59
C TYR A 127 -5.16 -0.76 4.64
N ASN A 128 -5.95 -1.83 4.66
CA ASN A 128 -7.08 -2.03 3.75
C ASN A 128 -8.34 -1.27 4.17
N THR A 129 -8.65 -1.21 5.48
CA THR A 129 -9.96 -0.72 5.95
C THR A 129 -9.90 0.47 6.90
N GLY A 130 -8.72 0.89 7.31
CA GLY A 130 -8.53 1.89 8.36
C GLY A 130 -8.85 1.38 9.78
N THR A 131 -9.20 0.10 9.94
CA THR A 131 -9.50 -0.53 11.25
C THR A 131 -8.69 -1.81 11.42
N ASP A 132 -8.33 -2.16 12.65
CA ASP A 132 -7.44 -3.30 12.94
C ASP A 132 -8.15 -4.67 12.92
N TRP A 133 -9.45 -4.72 12.60
CA TRP A 133 -10.27 -5.94 12.67
C TRP A 133 -11.16 -6.20 11.45
N ARG A 134 -11.60 -5.19 10.68
CA ARG A 134 -12.51 -5.37 9.53
C ARG A 134 -11.85 -6.05 8.32
N GLY A 135 -10.56 -5.84 8.12
CA GLY A 135 -9.80 -6.33 6.97
C GLY A 135 -9.08 -7.65 7.21
N LEU A 136 -9.52 -8.50 8.13
CA LEU A 136 -8.83 -9.77 8.42
C LEU A 136 -8.85 -10.75 7.24
N GLU A 137 -9.88 -10.74 6.41
CA GLU A 137 -9.92 -11.52 5.17
C GLU A 137 -8.88 -11.02 4.15
N TYR A 138 -8.70 -9.70 4.07
CA TYR A 138 -7.63 -9.12 3.27
C TYR A 138 -6.26 -9.55 3.80
N ALA A 139 -6.02 -9.44 5.09
CA ALA A 139 -4.79 -9.90 5.72
C ALA A 139 -4.53 -11.39 5.43
N GLN A 140 -5.57 -12.22 5.44
CA GLN A 140 -5.47 -13.62 5.08
C GLN A 140 -5.03 -13.80 3.63
N ARG A 141 -5.62 -13.08 2.67
CA ARG A 141 -5.21 -13.14 1.26
C ARG A 141 -3.74 -12.74 1.07
N VAL A 142 -3.29 -11.70 1.76
CA VAL A 142 -1.90 -11.24 1.69
C VAL A 142 -0.94 -12.28 2.29
N LEU A 143 -1.24 -12.82 3.46
CA LEU A 143 -0.32 -13.68 4.20
C LEU A 143 -0.31 -15.13 3.73
N LEU A 144 -1.48 -15.66 3.36
CA LEU A 144 -1.65 -17.06 3.01
C LEU A 144 -1.84 -17.29 1.50
N GLY A 145 -2.08 -16.23 0.73
CA GLY A 145 -2.46 -16.31 -0.67
C GLY A 145 -3.95 -16.60 -0.86
N ALA A 146 -4.45 -16.38 -2.09
CA ALA A 146 -5.81 -16.78 -2.43
C ALA A 146 -5.92 -18.31 -2.43
N PRO A 147 -7.07 -18.89 -2.00
CA PRO A 147 -7.30 -20.32 -2.08
C PRO A 147 -7.04 -20.82 -3.53
N GLY A 148 -6.10 -21.74 -3.71
CA GLY A 148 -5.80 -22.36 -5.01
C GLY A 148 -4.58 -21.83 -5.77
N ARG A 149 -3.85 -20.79 -5.29
CA ARG A 149 -2.52 -20.43 -5.83
C ARG A 149 -1.42 -20.93 -4.89
N ALA A 150 -0.45 -21.65 -5.44
CA ALA A 150 0.74 -22.12 -4.72
C ALA A 150 1.45 -20.92 -4.06
N VAL A 151 1.49 -20.94 -2.76
CA VAL A 151 2.21 -19.96 -1.93
C VAL A 151 3.70 -20.21 -2.15
N LEU A 152 4.44 -19.17 -2.51
CA LEU A 152 5.89 -19.17 -2.38
C LEU A 152 6.24 -19.49 -0.93
N ASP A 153 7.01 -20.56 -0.72
CA ASP A 153 7.28 -21.22 0.56
C ASP A 153 7.51 -20.26 1.73
N HIS A 154 6.86 -20.61 2.83
CA HIS A 154 6.97 -20.14 4.21
C HIS A 154 7.55 -18.74 4.49
N PRO A 155 6.71 -17.81 4.99
CA PRO A 155 7.14 -16.47 5.31
C PRO A 155 7.75 -16.40 6.71
N GLN A 156 9.02 -16.13 6.78
CA GLN A 156 9.53 -15.33 7.89
C GLN A 156 9.24 -13.87 7.54
N VAL A 157 8.14 -13.33 8.06
CA VAL A 157 7.80 -11.92 7.90
C VAL A 157 8.60 -11.15 8.94
N ALA A 158 9.72 -10.57 8.51
CA ALA A 158 10.51 -9.68 9.34
C ALA A 158 10.21 -8.23 8.97
N PHE A 159 9.76 -7.43 9.93
CA PHE A 159 9.88 -5.99 9.86
C PHE A 159 11.26 -5.59 10.39
N SER A 160 12.00 -4.80 9.64
CA SER A 160 13.24 -4.22 10.16
C SER A 160 12.89 -3.29 11.31
N ALA A 161 13.54 -3.48 12.46
CA ALA A 161 13.44 -2.53 13.56
C ALA A 161 13.81 -1.13 13.05
N PRO A 162 13.13 -0.06 13.48
CA PRO A 162 13.46 1.28 13.06
C PRO A 162 14.91 1.58 13.45
N ASN A 163 15.72 1.92 12.46
CA ASN A 163 17.09 2.40 12.70
C ASN A 163 17.00 3.76 13.43
N PRO A 164 17.48 3.87 14.67
CA PRO A 164 17.39 5.11 15.45
C PRO A 164 18.14 6.30 14.84
N SER A 165 18.90 6.08 13.77
CA SER A 165 19.70 7.13 13.10
C SER A 165 18.96 7.87 11.97
N SER A 166 17.75 7.48 11.58
CA SER A 166 17.02 8.17 10.51
C SER A 166 16.17 9.33 11.02
N LYS A 167 16.82 10.41 11.45
CA LYS A 167 16.15 11.64 11.93
C LYS A 167 15.47 12.49 10.84
N ASN A 168 15.34 12.01 9.59
CA ASN A 168 14.88 12.83 8.46
C ASN A 168 13.59 12.34 7.75
N VAL A 169 12.65 11.72 8.48
CA VAL A 169 11.33 11.37 7.91
C VAL A 169 10.20 12.29 8.45
N ALA A 170 10.57 13.42 9.07
CA ALA A 170 9.61 14.35 9.69
C ALA A 170 8.64 15.05 8.71
N GLY A 171 8.85 14.92 7.39
CA GLY A 171 8.02 15.61 6.39
C GLY A 171 6.75 14.87 5.94
N ILE A 172 6.61 13.58 6.26
CA ILE A 172 5.47 12.76 5.78
C ILE A 172 4.50 12.40 6.93
N ALA A 173 4.93 12.54 8.18
CA ALA A 173 4.14 12.16 9.36
C ALA A 173 3.32 13.30 9.97
N GLY A 174 2.87 14.28 9.20
CA GLY A 174 2.06 15.42 9.67
C GLY A 174 0.57 15.12 9.67
N LYS A 175 0.03 14.89 10.86
CA LYS A 175 -1.38 15.02 11.32
C LYS A 175 -2.46 14.33 10.49
N ALA A 176 -2.86 13.14 10.94
CA ALA A 176 -4.26 12.73 10.90
C ALA A 176 -4.91 13.19 12.22
N SER A 177 -5.91 14.01 12.16
CA SER A 177 -6.91 14.28 13.22
C SER A 177 -8.29 14.32 12.56
N PRO A 178 -9.35 14.14 13.38
CA PRO A 178 -10.29 13.02 13.35
C PRO A 178 -11.27 13.10 12.21
#